data_e9626359a3c469c0d93b99b13572280c
#
_entry.id   e9626359a3c469c0d93b99b13572280c
#
_cell.length_a   1.000
_cell.length_b   1.000
_cell.length_c   1.000
_cell.angle_alpha   90.00
_cell.angle_beta   90.00
_cell.angle_gamma   90.00
#
_symmetry.space_group_name_H-M   'P 1'
#
loop_
_entity.id
_entity.type
_entity.pdbx_description
1 polymer ?
#
loop_
_entity_poly.entity_id
_entity_poly.type
_entity_poly.pdbx_seq_one_letter_code
_entity_poly.pdbx_strand_id
1 'polypeptide(L)'
;KKTDNILKIDIRDTDLKSIEKCLNNIFTEHKDIRIVFVTNSRVSKVAHFIDSSKKDVILIGYDFLKENIEYMDKGIIDFLVCQKPKQQGYRGLISLYQHLAFSSPVEKIYFMPIDILTKENSAFYRN
;
A
#
# COMPACT_ATOMS: atom_id res chain seq x y z
N LYS A 1 20.06 -0.57 -23.62
CA LYS A 1 19.23 -0.16 -22.46
C LYS A 1 18.56 -1.43 -21.97
N LYS A 2 18.94 -1.94 -20.80
CA LYS A 2 18.19 -2.97 -20.09
C LYS A 2 16.85 -2.35 -19.77
N THR A 3 15.82 -2.74 -20.49
CA THR A 3 14.45 -2.44 -20.18
C THR A 3 14.02 -3.42 -19.09
N ASP A 4 13.81 -2.91 -18.01
CA ASP A 4 13.07 -3.14 -16.80
C ASP A 4 12.46 -4.52 -16.63
N ASN A 5 12.99 -5.25 -15.69
CA ASN A 5 12.43 -6.47 -15.11
C ASN A 5 11.18 -6.12 -14.26
N ILE A 6 10.27 -5.28 -14.78
CA ILE A 6 9.02 -4.90 -14.11
C ILE A 6 7.86 -5.53 -14.87
N LEU A 7 7.15 -6.42 -14.19
CA LEU A 7 5.91 -7.00 -14.67
C LEU A 7 4.74 -6.23 -14.04
N LYS A 8 3.95 -5.52 -14.85
CA LYS A 8 2.73 -4.85 -14.42
C LYS A 8 1.54 -5.77 -14.60
N ILE A 9 0.78 -5.96 -13.52
CA ILE A 9 -0.39 -6.83 -13.50
C ILE A 9 -1.59 -6.05 -12.99
N ASP A 10 -2.69 -6.13 -13.72
CA ASP A 10 -3.96 -5.52 -13.34
C ASP A 10 -4.97 -6.61 -12.99
N ILE A 11 -5.28 -6.73 -11.69
CA ILE A 11 -6.24 -7.71 -11.18
C ILE A 11 -7.56 -6.99 -10.94
N ARG A 12 -8.55 -7.26 -11.79
CA ARG A 12 -9.88 -6.62 -11.72
C ARG A 12 -10.75 -7.23 -10.62
N ASP A 13 -10.76 -8.55 -10.51
CA ASP A 13 -11.50 -9.25 -9.47
C ASP A 13 -10.70 -9.26 -8.17
N THR A 14 -11.32 -8.70 -7.13
CA THR A 14 -10.64 -8.45 -5.86
C THR A 14 -11.05 -9.45 -4.76
N ASP A 15 -11.74 -10.52 -5.11
CA ASP A 15 -11.96 -11.64 -4.21
C ASP A 15 -10.66 -12.46 -4.01
N LEU A 16 -10.55 -13.12 -2.86
CA LEU A 16 -9.33 -13.81 -2.47
C LEU A 16 -8.94 -14.91 -3.46
N LYS A 17 -9.91 -15.69 -3.93
CA LYS A 17 -9.66 -16.83 -4.83
C LYS A 17 -9.13 -16.39 -6.19
N SER A 18 -9.69 -15.31 -6.75
CA SER A 18 -9.22 -14.74 -8.03
C SER A 18 -7.80 -14.19 -7.91
N ILE A 19 -7.48 -13.51 -6.80
CA ILE A 19 -6.12 -13.03 -6.51
C ILE A 19 -5.14 -14.20 -6.39
N GLU A 20 -5.47 -15.22 -5.61
CA GLU A 20 -4.62 -16.41 -5.42
C GLU A 20 -4.37 -17.15 -6.73
N LYS A 21 -5.41 -17.35 -7.54
CA LYS A 21 -5.27 -17.99 -8.86
C LYS A 21 -4.36 -17.19 -9.78
N CYS A 22 -4.52 -15.87 -9.82
CA CYS A 22 -3.68 -14.98 -10.62
C CYS A 22 -2.22 -15.05 -10.16
N LEU A 23 -1.97 -14.91 -8.84
CA LEU A 23 -0.63 -14.96 -8.28
C LEU A 23 0.04 -16.32 -8.48
N ASN A 24 -0.69 -17.44 -8.35
CA ASN A 24 -0.16 -18.77 -8.64
C ASN A 24 0.35 -18.89 -10.08
N ASN A 25 -0.41 -18.40 -11.05
CA ASN A 25 0.02 -18.40 -12.46
C ASN A 25 1.29 -17.57 -12.65
N ILE A 26 1.31 -16.35 -12.10
CA ILE A 26 2.44 -15.43 -12.21
C ILE A 26 3.71 -16.04 -11.61
N PHE A 27 3.65 -16.58 -10.39
CA PHE A 27 4.80 -17.19 -9.74
C PHE A 27 5.23 -18.53 -10.36
N THR A 28 4.37 -19.14 -11.15
CA THR A 28 4.71 -20.33 -11.93
C THR A 28 5.49 -19.96 -13.20
N GLU A 29 5.05 -18.90 -13.88
CA GLU A 29 5.67 -18.39 -15.10
C GLU A 29 6.97 -17.61 -14.82
N HIS A 30 7.02 -16.86 -13.72
CA HIS A 30 8.12 -15.99 -13.32
C HIS A 30 8.70 -16.41 -11.97
N LYS A 31 9.66 -17.32 -11.98
CA LYS A 31 10.28 -17.87 -10.75
C LYS A 31 11.31 -16.94 -10.10
N ASP A 32 11.69 -15.88 -10.80
CA ASP A 32 12.72 -14.91 -10.40
C ASP A 32 12.17 -13.64 -9.76
N ILE A 33 10.85 -13.60 -9.46
CA ILE A 33 10.24 -12.48 -8.74
C ILE A 33 10.88 -12.36 -7.36
N ARG A 34 11.40 -11.16 -7.06
CA ARG A 34 12.01 -10.82 -5.77
C ARG A 34 11.24 -9.76 -5.00
N ILE A 35 10.50 -8.92 -5.72
CA ILE A 35 9.76 -7.80 -5.12
C ILE A 35 8.35 -7.81 -5.69
N VAL A 36 7.37 -7.64 -4.81
CA VAL A 36 5.96 -7.44 -5.15
C VAL A 36 5.52 -6.11 -4.60
N PHE A 37 5.04 -5.23 -5.46
CA PHE A 37 4.50 -3.93 -5.08
C PHE A 37 3.02 -3.84 -5.37
N VAL A 38 2.21 -3.73 -4.33
CA VAL A 38 0.76 -3.61 -4.42
C VAL A 38 0.36 -2.15 -4.29
N THR A 39 -0.13 -1.55 -5.37
CA THR A 39 -0.40 -0.11 -5.47
C THR A 39 -1.73 0.34 -4.86
N ASN A 40 -2.33 -0.47 -3.99
CA ASN A 40 -3.57 -0.15 -3.29
C ASN A 40 -3.58 -0.75 -1.88
N SER A 41 -4.62 -0.45 -1.10
CA SER A 41 -4.77 -0.87 0.29
C SER A 41 -5.01 -2.38 0.51
N ARG A 42 -5.11 -3.19 -0.55
CA ARG A 42 -5.46 -4.63 -0.46
C ARG A 42 -4.24 -5.54 -0.38
N VAL A 43 -3.09 -5.02 0.05
CA VAL A 43 -1.85 -5.80 0.17
C VAL A 43 -2.00 -7.00 1.12
N SER A 44 -2.89 -6.95 2.11
CA SER A 44 -3.18 -8.08 3.01
C SER A 44 -3.63 -9.34 2.27
N LYS A 45 -4.35 -9.22 1.15
CA LYS A 45 -4.76 -10.37 0.34
C LYS A 45 -3.59 -11.03 -0.39
N VAL A 46 -2.65 -10.20 -0.87
CA VAL A 46 -1.41 -10.69 -1.47
C VAL A 46 -0.50 -11.29 -0.39
N ALA A 47 -0.44 -10.66 0.78
CA ALA A 47 0.29 -11.17 1.95
C ALA A 47 -0.22 -12.55 2.39
N HIS A 48 -1.54 -12.76 2.38
CA HIS A 48 -2.14 -14.08 2.66
C HIS A 48 -1.61 -15.16 1.70
N PHE A 49 -1.56 -14.87 0.42
CA PHE A 49 -1.01 -15.79 -0.58
C PHE A 49 0.48 -16.07 -0.34
N ILE A 50 1.28 -15.01 -0.11
CA ILE A 50 2.73 -15.14 0.13
C ILE A 50 3.00 -15.97 1.39
N ASP A 51 2.26 -15.73 2.48
CA ASP A 51 2.37 -16.49 3.72
C ASP A 51 2.02 -17.97 3.52
N SER A 52 0.90 -18.27 2.87
CA SER A 52 0.43 -19.64 2.65
C SER A 52 1.32 -20.41 1.67
N SER A 53 1.86 -19.76 0.64
CA SER A 53 2.72 -20.37 -0.37
C SER A 53 4.22 -20.34 -0.02
N LYS A 54 4.59 -19.73 1.13
CA LYS A 54 5.98 -19.60 1.62
C LYS A 54 6.93 -19.03 0.57
N LYS A 55 6.48 -17.96 -0.12
CA LYS A 55 7.31 -17.27 -1.10
C LYS A 55 8.28 -16.33 -0.39
N ASP A 56 9.53 -16.36 -0.83
CA ASP A 56 10.60 -15.47 -0.35
C ASP A 56 10.68 -14.25 -1.29
N VAL A 57 9.92 -13.21 -0.97
CA VAL A 57 9.84 -11.95 -1.74
C VAL A 57 9.69 -10.76 -0.79
N ILE A 58 10.19 -9.61 -1.18
CA ILE A 58 9.92 -8.35 -0.50
C ILE A 58 8.53 -7.87 -0.92
N LEU A 59 7.62 -7.71 0.05
CA LEU A 59 6.27 -7.23 -0.19
C LEU A 59 6.10 -5.79 0.28
N ILE A 60 5.73 -4.92 -0.66
CA ILE A 60 5.47 -3.50 -0.42
C ILE A 60 3.99 -3.22 -0.71
N GLY A 61 3.33 -2.50 0.18
CA GLY A 61 1.92 -2.15 0.03
C GLY A 61 1.60 -0.72 0.44
N TYR A 62 0.31 -0.42 0.46
CA TYR A 62 -0.24 0.88 0.86
C TYR A 62 -1.15 0.74 2.06
N ASP A 63 -1.25 1.84 2.83
CA ASP A 63 -2.16 2.13 3.90
C ASP A 63 -1.97 1.34 5.20
N PHE A 64 -2.09 2.06 6.31
CA PHE A 64 -1.97 1.55 7.67
C PHE A 64 -3.31 0.97 8.15
N LEU A 65 -3.77 -0.12 7.50
CA LEU A 65 -4.97 -0.85 7.88
C LEU A 65 -4.63 -1.98 8.84
N LYS A 66 -5.58 -2.36 9.67
CA LYS A 66 -5.39 -3.40 10.69
C LYS A 66 -4.86 -4.71 10.09
N GLU A 67 -5.47 -5.16 9.00
CA GLU A 67 -5.08 -6.40 8.32
C GLU A 67 -3.66 -6.32 7.74
N ASN A 68 -3.25 -5.14 7.25
CA ASN A 68 -1.91 -4.93 6.73
C ASN A 68 -0.87 -4.94 7.85
N ILE A 69 -1.21 -4.33 9.01
CA ILE A 69 -0.35 -4.30 10.19
C ILE A 69 -0.12 -5.73 10.72
N GLU A 70 -1.16 -6.55 10.79
CA GLU A 70 -1.06 -7.94 11.24
C GLU A 70 -0.06 -8.76 10.40
N TYR A 71 -0.03 -8.55 9.08
CA TYR A 71 0.96 -9.20 8.20
C TYR A 71 2.35 -8.56 8.27
N MET A 72 2.45 -7.27 8.55
CA MET A 72 3.73 -6.62 8.82
C MET A 72 4.35 -7.13 10.12
N ASP A 73 3.57 -7.29 11.19
CA ASP A 73 4.03 -7.83 12.47
C ASP A 73 4.53 -9.27 12.34
N LYS A 74 3.91 -10.04 11.44
CA LYS A 74 4.38 -11.40 11.07
C LYS A 74 5.63 -11.40 10.20
N GLY A 75 6.06 -10.23 9.69
CA GLY A 75 7.20 -10.13 8.77
C GLY A 75 6.91 -10.60 7.35
N ILE A 76 5.63 -10.59 6.92
CA ILE A 76 5.21 -10.94 5.56
C ILE A 76 5.14 -9.69 4.67
N ILE A 77 4.73 -8.55 5.24
CA ILE A 77 4.81 -7.25 4.59
C ILE A 77 6.04 -6.54 5.13
N ASP A 78 6.95 -6.16 4.24
CA ASP A 78 8.19 -5.48 4.60
C ASP A 78 7.99 -3.97 4.73
N PHE A 79 7.22 -3.37 3.82
CA PHE A 79 7.00 -1.92 3.77
C PHE A 79 5.54 -1.57 3.52
N LEU A 80 5.06 -0.54 4.25
CA LEU A 80 3.79 0.12 3.97
C LEU A 80 4.02 1.60 3.68
N VAL A 81 3.46 2.06 2.57
CA VAL A 81 3.44 3.48 2.20
C VAL A 81 2.16 4.10 2.77
N CYS A 82 2.30 5.02 3.73
CA CYS A 82 1.18 5.60 4.45
C CYS A 82 1.01 7.08 4.10
N GLN A 83 -0.21 7.47 3.77
CA GLN A 83 -0.55 8.77 3.18
C GLN A 83 -1.23 9.73 4.17
N LYS A 84 -1.37 9.37 5.45
CA LYS A 84 -2.03 10.19 6.50
C LYS A 84 -3.44 10.64 6.14
N PRO A 85 -4.38 9.75 5.88
CA PRO A 85 -5.71 10.09 5.37
C PRO A 85 -6.50 11.01 6.31
N LYS A 86 -6.34 10.89 7.63
CA LYS A 86 -6.98 11.81 8.60
C LYS A 86 -6.48 13.24 8.44
N GLN A 87 -5.17 13.41 8.28
CA GLN A 87 -4.59 14.75 8.08
C GLN A 87 -5.00 15.34 6.73
N GLN A 88 -5.09 14.53 5.68
CA GLN A 88 -5.59 14.97 4.37
C GLN A 88 -7.04 15.46 4.49
N GLY A 89 -7.92 14.67 5.10
CA GLY A 89 -9.32 15.04 5.33
C GLY A 89 -9.46 16.30 6.17
N TYR A 90 -8.73 16.39 7.28
CA TYR A 90 -8.72 17.58 8.15
C TYR A 90 -8.27 18.83 7.39
N ARG A 91 -7.16 18.77 6.64
CA ARG A 91 -6.68 19.93 5.87
C ARG A 91 -7.66 20.37 4.80
N GLY A 92 -8.25 19.42 4.05
CA GLY A 92 -9.26 19.76 3.07
C GLY A 92 -10.44 20.49 3.68
N LEU A 93 -10.95 20.02 4.80
CA LEU A 93 -12.08 20.61 5.51
C LEU A 93 -11.73 22.01 6.07
N ILE A 94 -10.57 22.16 6.71
CA ILE A 94 -10.12 23.44 7.27
C ILE A 94 -9.87 24.47 6.18
N SER A 95 -9.26 24.09 5.06
CA SER A 95 -9.03 25.00 3.93
C SER A 95 -10.36 25.50 3.35
N LEU A 96 -11.34 24.61 3.21
CA LEU A 96 -12.69 24.99 2.76
C LEU A 96 -13.37 25.94 3.75
N TYR A 97 -13.32 25.64 5.04
CA TYR A 97 -13.89 26.50 6.10
C TYR A 97 -13.26 27.89 6.09
N GLN A 98 -11.93 27.98 6.04
CA GLN A 98 -11.22 29.25 6.02
C GLN A 98 -11.56 30.08 4.76
N HIS A 99 -11.74 29.42 3.62
CA HIS A 99 -12.16 30.10 2.41
C HIS A 99 -13.58 30.68 2.51
N LEU A 100 -14.52 29.87 2.99
CA LEU A 100 -15.93 30.29 3.09
C LEU A 100 -16.17 31.32 4.19
N ALA A 101 -15.52 31.19 5.35
CA ALA A 101 -15.75 32.07 6.49
C ALA A 101 -14.92 33.35 6.45
N PHE A 102 -13.71 33.31 5.88
CA PHE A 102 -12.75 34.42 5.95
C PHE A 102 -12.22 34.86 4.59
N SER A 103 -12.77 34.33 3.49
CA SER A 103 -12.29 34.60 2.13
C SER A 103 -10.77 34.35 1.95
N SER A 104 -10.22 33.45 2.76
CA SER A 104 -8.80 33.09 2.68
C SER A 104 -8.49 32.44 1.35
N PRO A 105 -7.32 32.72 0.74
CA PRO A 105 -6.92 32.05 -0.48
C PRO A 105 -6.73 30.54 -0.24
N VAL A 106 -7.20 29.72 -1.18
CA VAL A 106 -7.02 28.27 -1.15
C VAL A 106 -5.94 27.87 -2.16
N GLU A 107 -4.95 27.15 -1.70
CA GLU A 107 -3.98 26.53 -2.60
C GLU A 107 -4.66 25.46 -3.46
N LYS A 108 -4.46 25.52 -4.75
CA LYS A 108 -5.04 24.57 -5.71
C LYS A 108 -4.55 23.15 -5.49
N ILE A 109 -3.30 22.97 -5.06
CA ILE A 109 -2.65 21.69 -4.82
C ILE A 109 -1.84 21.82 -3.53
N TYR A 110 -2.06 20.89 -2.61
CA TYR A 110 -1.26 20.76 -1.40
C TYR A 110 -0.63 19.37 -1.34
N PHE A 111 0.70 19.30 -1.35
CA PHE A 111 1.43 18.04 -1.21
C PHE A 111 1.56 17.65 0.25
N MET A 112 1.06 16.47 0.59
CA MET A 112 1.22 15.88 1.91
C MET A 112 2.45 14.97 1.93
N PRO A 113 3.20 14.94 3.04
CA PRO A 113 4.25 13.96 3.21
C PRO A 113 3.67 12.55 3.27
N ILE A 114 4.40 11.59 2.74
CA ILE A 114 4.14 10.16 2.89
C ILE A 114 5.14 9.57 3.89
N ASP A 115 4.69 8.59 4.68
CA ASP A 115 5.55 7.83 5.58
C ASP A 115 5.78 6.43 5.03
N ILE A 116 7.00 5.93 5.19
CA ILE A 116 7.34 4.55 4.89
C ILE A 116 7.48 3.81 6.22
N LEU A 117 6.62 2.82 6.43
CA LEU A 117 6.59 2.04 7.65
C LEU A 117 7.19 0.66 7.43
N THR A 118 7.90 0.21 8.45
CA THR A 118 8.41 -1.14 8.61
C THR A 118 7.91 -1.68 9.96
N LYS A 119 8.15 -2.95 10.22
CA LYS A 119 7.83 -3.56 11.52
C LYS A 119 8.45 -2.79 12.68
N GLU A 120 9.67 -2.26 12.50
CA GLU A 120 10.44 -1.60 13.56
C GLU A 120 9.89 -0.22 13.94
N ASN A 121 9.24 0.49 12.99
CA ASN A 121 8.75 1.85 13.24
C ASN A 121 7.21 1.97 13.28
N SER A 122 6.48 0.93 12.92
CA SER A 122 5.02 0.94 12.84
C SER A 122 4.35 1.28 14.18
N ALA A 123 4.92 0.84 15.31
CA ALA A 123 4.38 1.12 16.64
C ALA A 123 4.38 2.62 17.01
N PHE A 124 5.22 3.43 16.38
CA PHE A 124 5.31 4.87 16.60
C PHE A 124 4.45 5.69 15.65
N TYR A 125 3.89 5.05 14.63
CA TYR A 125 3.05 5.74 13.66
C TYR A 125 1.71 6.16 14.28
N ARG A 126 1.33 7.41 14.03
CA ARG A 126 0.02 7.97 14.40
C ARG A 126 -0.70 8.42 13.14
N ASN A 127 -1.80 7.75 12.86
CA ASN A 127 -2.64 8.04 11.70
C ASN A 127 -3.73 9.05 12.06
#